data_0983ed208f0a63b7cce7bbfcfc9e0985
#
_entry.id   0983ed208f0a63b7cce7bbfcfc9e0985
#
_cell.length_a   1.000
_cell.length_b   1.000
_cell.length_c   1.000
_cell.angle_alpha   90.00
_cell.angle_beta   90.00
_cell.angle_gamma   90.00
#
_symmetry.space_group_name_H-M   'P 1'
#
loop_
_entity.id
_entity.type
_entity.pdbx_description
1 polymer ?
#
loop_
_entity_poly.entity_id
_entity_poly.type
_entity_poly.pdbx_seq_one_letter_code
_entity_poly.pdbx_strand_id
1 'polypeptide(L)'
;MEPERIKHFRERLKELRLEIKEHLETSKDSSSAVKLDTSIGRLSRMDAMQDQQMALELRRRRENQLLRIQSAFERMSLGTYGICIACKEPIPEARLELSPDAATCVKCSGR
;
A
#
# COMPACT_ATOMS: atom_id res chain seq x y z
N MET A 1 -16.96 -11.34 -11.33
CA MET A 1 -16.58 -11.99 -10.07
C MET A 1 -17.81 -12.18 -9.20
N GLU A 2 -17.90 -13.30 -8.55
CA GLU A 2 -19.05 -13.62 -7.70
C GLU A 2 -19.12 -12.70 -6.48
N PRO A 3 -20.33 -12.37 -6.00
CA PRO A 3 -20.47 -11.45 -4.85
C PRO A 3 -19.76 -11.93 -3.59
N GLU A 4 -19.69 -13.23 -3.36
CA GLU A 4 -18.99 -13.79 -2.20
C GLU A 4 -17.49 -13.54 -2.26
N ARG A 5 -16.90 -13.64 -3.44
CA ARG A 5 -15.49 -13.37 -3.66
C ARG A 5 -15.20 -11.88 -3.50
N ILE A 6 -16.05 -11.03 -4.00
CA ILE A 6 -15.92 -9.57 -3.82
C ILE A 6 -15.97 -9.21 -2.33
N LYS A 7 -16.87 -9.84 -1.59
CA LYS A 7 -16.98 -9.62 -0.14
C LYS A 7 -15.69 -10.03 0.58
N HIS A 8 -15.14 -11.19 0.21
CA HIS A 8 -13.88 -11.68 0.76
C HIS A 8 -12.74 -10.69 0.55
N PHE A 9 -12.55 -10.22 -0.68
CA PHE A 9 -11.50 -9.27 -1.02
C PHE A 9 -11.76 -7.89 -0.38
N ARG A 10 -13.01 -7.50 -0.25
CA ARG A 10 -13.35 -6.24 0.44
C ARG A 10 -12.92 -6.28 1.90
N GLU A 11 -13.17 -7.39 2.57
CA GLU A 11 -12.74 -7.53 3.97
C GLU A 11 -11.23 -7.51 4.09
N ARG A 12 -10.52 -8.17 3.19
CA ARG A 12 -9.06 -8.14 3.16
C ARG A 12 -8.52 -6.74 2.92
N LEU A 13 -9.14 -5.99 2.03
CA LEU A 13 -8.74 -4.60 1.75
C LEU A 13 -8.99 -3.70 2.95
N LYS A 14 -10.07 -3.91 3.69
CA LYS A 14 -10.34 -3.16 4.91
C LYS A 14 -9.27 -3.40 5.97
N GLU A 15 -8.90 -4.66 6.18
CA GLU A 15 -7.85 -5.03 7.12
C GLU A 15 -6.50 -4.42 6.71
N LEU A 16 -6.15 -4.53 5.44
CA LEU A 16 -4.92 -3.98 4.91
C LEU A 16 -4.88 -2.45 5.06
N ARG A 17 -5.99 -1.78 4.78
CA ARG A 17 -6.10 -0.34 4.96
C ARG A 17 -5.85 0.07 6.41
N LEU A 18 -6.44 -0.67 7.34
CA LEU A 18 -6.27 -0.39 8.76
C LEU A 18 -4.81 -0.57 9.19
N GLU A 19 -4.17 -1.64 8.77
CA GLU A 19 -2.75 -1.89 9.06
C GLU A 19 -1.86 -0.77 8.52
N ILE A 20 -2.10 -0.34 7.30
CA ILE A 20 -1.31 0.72 6.68
C ILE A 20 -1.48 2.03 7.42
N LYS A 21 -2.71 2.37 7.81
CA LYS A 21 -2.97 3.59 8.59
C LYS A 21 -2.28 3.57 9.93
N GLU A 22 -2.29 2.43 10.62
CA GLU A 22 -1.57 2.27 11.89
C GLU A 22 -0.07 2.47 11.71
N HIS A 23 0.51 1.89 10.67
CA HIS A 23 1.93 2.06 10.37
C HIS A 23 2.29 3.51 10.04
N LEU A 24 1.41 4.22 9.34
CA LEU A 24 1.64 5.62 9.02
C LEU A 24 1.61 6.50 10.27
N GLU A 25 0.72 6.22 11.19
CA GLU A 25 0.65 6.94 12.47
C GLU A 25 1.88 6.66 13.33
N THR A 26 2.30 5.41 13.41
CA THR A 26 3.49 5.00 14.15
C THR A 26 4.75 5.64 13.56
N SER A 27 4.85 5.72 12.24
CA SER A 27 6.02 6.33 11.60
C SER A 27 6.09 7.84 11.81
N LYS A 28 4.96 8.52 12.03
CA LYS A 28 4.95 9.93 12.42
C LYS A 28 5.61 10.12 13.79
N ASP A 29 5.25 9.27 14.74
CA ASP A 29 5.81 9.33 16.09
C ASP A 29 7.30 9.01 16.08
N SER A 30 7.72 8.00 15.31
CA SER A 30 9.13 7.64 15.23
C SER A 30 9.96 8.72 14.51
N SER A 31 9.40 9.43 13.54
CA SER A 31 10.11 10.52 12.87
C SER A 31 10.28 11.73 13.77
N SER A 32 9.37 11.97 14.71
CA SER A 32 9.52 13.02 15.70
C SER A 32 10.50 12.62 16.81
N ALA A 33 10.60 11.33 17.13
CA ALA A 33 11.55 10.82 18.11
C ALA A 33 13.00 10.91 17.63
N VAL A 34 13.26 10.80 16.34
CA VAL A 34 14.60 10.90 15.75
C VAL A 34 15.21 12.29 15.98
N LYS A 35 14.40 13.33 16.10
CA LYS A 35 14.87 14.68 16.36
C LYS A 35 15.45 14.86 17.75
N LEU A 36 15.13 13.99 18.70
CA LEU A 36 15.60 14.07 20.06
C LEU A 36 16.98 13.44 20.26
N ASP A 37 17.45 12.66 19.31
CA ASP A 37 18.73 11.95 19.39
C ASP A 37 19.87 12.66 18.66
N THR A 38 19.79 13.98 18.51
CA THR A 38 20.84 14.76 17.85
C THR A 38 22.12 14.86 18.68
N SER A 39 22.10 14.38 19.92
CA SER A 39 23.27 14.42 20.81
C SER A 39 24.21 13.23 20.62
N ILE A 40 23.84 12.23 19.86
CA ILE A 40 24.63 11.01 19.68
C ILE A 40 25.52 11.14 18.44
N GLY A 41 26.53 11.95 18.54
CA GLY A 41 27.72 11.91 17.71
C GLY A 41 27.56 12.23 16.22
N ARG A 42 28.62 12.81 15.69
CA ARG A 42 28.70 13.22 14.28
C ARG A 42 28.69 12.08 13.27
N LEU A 43 28.91 10.84 13.72
CA LEU A 43 28.97 9.66 12.87
C LEU A 43 27.62 9.25 12.32
N SER A 44 26.54 9.71 12.94
CA SER A 44 25.20 9.28 12.57
C SER A 44 24.47 10.25 11.62
N ARG A 45 25.10 11.37 11.22
CA ARG A 45 24.40 12.34 10.38
C ARG A 45 24.05 11.80 9.00
N MET A 46 24.99 11.12 8.35
CA MET A 46 24.72 10.51 7.04
C MET A 46 23.76 9.32 7.16
N ASP A 47 23.98 8.49 8.18
CA ASP A 47 23.11 7.34 8.43
C ASP A 47 21.71 7.79 8.82
N ALA A 48 21.57 8.84 9.63
CA ALA A 48 20.28 9.39 10.01
C ALA A 48 19.54 9.98 8.80
N MET A 49 20.26 10.62 7.87
CA MET A 49 19.65 11.15 6.65
C MET A 49 19.20 10.02 5.72
N GLN A 50 19.98 8.95 5.58
CA GLN A 50 19.60 7.79 4.80
C GLN A 50 18.39 7.08 5.39
N ASP A 51 18.37 6.88 6.71
CA ASP A 51 17.25 6.29 7.42
C ASP A 51 15.99 7.14 7.26
N GLN A 52 16.15 8.45 7.30
CA GLN A 52 15.05 9.38 7.11
C GLN A 52 14.49 9.30 5.68
N GLN A 53 15.37 9.21 4.68
CA GLN A 53 14.96 9.04 3.29
C GLN A 53 14.24 7.71 3.07
N MET A 54 14.75 6.64 3.66
CA MET A 54 14.10 5.33 3.59
C MET A 54 12.73 5.34 4.25
N ALA A 55 12.61 6.00 5.40
CA ALA A 55 11.34 6.14 6.09
C ALA A 55 10.33 6.93 5.26
N LEU A 56 10.76 8.00 4.60
CA LEU A 56 9.92 8.80 3.72
C LEU A 56 9.47 8.00 2.49
N GLU A 57 10.36 7.17 1.94
CA GLU A 57 10.04 6.31 0.81
C GLU A 57 9.01 5.25 1.17
N LEU A 58 9.18 4.60 2.33
CA LEU A 58 8.22 3.63 2.83
C LEU A 58 6.86 4.27 3.07
N ARG A 59 6.86 5.48 3.63
CA ARG A 59 5.63 6.23 3.86
C ARG A 59 4.92 6.54 2.55
N ARG A 60 5.67 6.97 1.53
CA ARG A 60 5.12 7.25 0.20
C ARG A 60 4.50 5.99 -0.41
N ARG A 61 5.17 4.85 -0.28
CA ARG A 61 4.65 3.57 -0.78
C ARG A 61 3.34 3.19 -0.10
N ARG A 62 3.26 3.39 1.22
CA ARG A 62 2.06 3.10 1.99
C ARG A 62 0.92 4.04 1.62
N GLU A 63 1.21 5.33 1.45
CA GLU A 63 0.22 6.31 0.99
C GLU A 63 -0.30 5.96 -0.40
N ASN A 64 0.59 5.57 -1.32
CA ASN A 64 0.20 5.13 -2.65
C ASN A 64 -0.63 3.85 -2.59
N GLN A 65 -0.31 2.95 -1.69
CA GLN A 65 -1.09 1.73 -1.50
C GLN A 65 -2.50 2.05 -1.00
N LEU A 66 -2.64 3.03 -0.10
CA LEU A 66 -3.96 3.50 0.33
C LEU A 66 -4.79 4.02 -0.83
N LEU A 67 -4.17 4.74 -1.76
CA LEU A 67 -4.85 5.21 -2.96
C LEU A 67 -5.30 4.05 -3.85
N ARG A 68 -4.46 3.02 -3.98
CA ARG A 68 -4.84 1.82 -4.73
C ARG A 68 -6.00 1.08 -4.07
N ILE A 69 -5.99 1.00 -2.74
CA ILE A 69 -7.08 0.38 -1.98
C ILE A 69 -8.38 1.16 -2.20
N GLN A 70 -8.31 2.49 -2.14
CA GLN A 70 -9.45 3.35 -2.41
C GLN A 70 -10.01 3.11 -3.81
N SER A 71 -9.13 3.05 -4.81
CA SER A 71 -9.49 2.74 -6.18
C SER A 71 -10.15 1.37 -6.30
N ALA A 72 -9.65 0.38 -5.55
CA ALA A 72 -10.23 -0.97 -5.54
C ALA A 72 -11.67 -0.94 -5.02
N PHE A 73 -11.94 -0.19 -3.94
CA PHE A 73 -13.30 -0.04 -3.42
C PHE A 73 -14.22 0.63 -4.46
N GLU A 74 -13.72 1.63 -5.15
CA GLU A 74 -14.50 2.30 -6.21
C GLU A 74 -14.83 1.33 -7.35
N ARG A 75 -13.87 0.50 -7.77
CA ARG A 75 -14.10 -0.51 -8.80
C ARG A 75 -15.11 -1.57 -8.34
N MET A 76 -15.11 -1.92 -7.06
CA MET A 76 -16.12 -2.82 -6.50
C MET A 76 -17.53 -2.23 -6.64
N SER A 77 -17.66 -0.94 -6.36
CA SER A 77 -18.93 -0.22 -6.51
C SER A 77 -19.38 -0.16 -7.97
N LEU A 78 -18.43 -0.05 -8.89
CA LEU A 78 -18.73 0.02 -10.34
C LEU A 78 -18.88 -1.35 -10.99
N GLY A 79 -18.57 -2.43 -10.26
CA GLY A 79 -18.64 -3.78 -10.80
C GLY A 79 -17.46 -4.16 -11.71
N THR A 80 -16.35 -3.41 -11.63
CA THR A 80 -15.16 -3.65 -12.46
C THR A 80 -13.97 -4.19 -11.67
N TYR A 81 -14.16 -4.50 -10.39
CA TYR A 81 -13.10 -5.09 -9.58
C TYR A 81 -12.70 -6.46 -10.12
N GLY A 82 -11.40 -6.73 -10.10
CA GLY A 82 -10.85 -7.99 -10.62
C GLY A 82 -10.59 -7.99 -12.12
N ILE A 83 -10.77 -6.85 -12.77
CA ILE A 83 -10.52 -6.69 -14.20
C ILE A 83 -9.34 -5.72 -14.37
N CYS A 84 -8.35 -6.12 -15.16
CA CYS A 84 -7.19 -5.28 -15.45
C CYS A 84 -7.62 -3.97 -16.12
N ILE A 85 -7.16 -2.84 -15.59
CA ILE A 85 -7.51 -1.53 -16.14
C ILE A 85 -6.83 -1.25 -17.47
N ALA A 86 -5.74 -1.96 -17.77
CA ALA A 86 -4.96 -1.75 -18.98
C ALA A 86 -5.46 -2.61 -20.16
N CYS A 87 -5.59 -3.92 -19.94
CA CYS A 87 -5.96 -4.84 -21.02
C CYS A 87 -7.41 -5.34 -20.95
N LYS A 88 -8.14 -5.00 -19.91
CA LYS A 88 -9.53 -5.38 -19.68
C LYS A 88 -9.75 -6.89 -19.50
N GLU A 89 -8.69 -7.64 -19.29
CA GLU A 89 -8.77 -9.07 -19.02
C GLU A 89 -8.92 -9.31 -17.51
N PRO A 90 -9.54 -10.43 -17.11
CA PRO A 90 -9.65 -10.74 -15.69
C PRO A 90 -8.28 -10.93 -15.04
N ILE A 91 -8.11 -10.36 -13.84
CA ILE A 91 -6.92 -10.59 -13.04
C ILE A 91 -7.04 -11.96 -12.36
N PRO A 92 -6.02 -12.82 -12.40
CA PRO A 92 -6.08 -14.11 -11.71
C PRO A 92 -6.37 -13.94 -10.22
N GLU A 93 -7.24 -14.80 -9.68
CA GLU A 93 -7.60 -14.75 -8.26
C GLU A 93 -6.36 -14.94 -7.36
N ALA A 94 -5.41 -15.78 -7.78
CA ALA A 94 -4.17 -15.98 -7.03
C ALA A 94 -3.41 -14.67 -6.83
N ARG A 95 -3.40 -13.81 -7.85
CA ARG A 95 -2.78 -12.49 -7.75
C ARG A 95 -3.55 -11.58 -6.80
N LEU A 96 -4.88 -11.62 -6.84
CA LEU A 96 -5.73 -10.85 -5.94
C LEU A 96 -5.60 -11.31 -4.48
N GLU A 97 -5.38 -12.59 -4.26
CA GLU A 97 -5.13 -13.11 -2.90
C GLU A 97 -3.84 -12.55 -2.32
N LEU A 98 -2.81 -12.40 -3.15
CA LEU A 98 -1.53 -11.82 -2.73
C LEU A 98 -1.59 -10.30 -2.65
N SER A 99 -2.29 -9.66 -3.58
CA SER A 99 -2.40 -8.21 -3.68
C SER A 99 -3.83 -7.82 -4.02
N PRO A 100 -4.72 -7.72 -3.02
CA PRO A 100 -6.12 -7.38 -3.29
C PRO A 100 -6.33 -5.99 -3.88
N ASP A 101 -5.34 -5.11 -3.75
CA ASP A 101 -5.34 -3.77 -4.33
C ASP A 101 -4.84 -3.72 -5.77
N ALA A 102 -4.50 -4.87 -6.36
CA ALA A 102 -3.98 -4.94 -7.72
C ALA A 102 -5.01 -4.42 -8.74
N ALA A 103 -4.58 -3.51 -9.59
CA ALA A 103 -5.41 -2.93 -10.65
C ALA A 103 -5.07 -3.50 -12.01
N THR A 104 -3.93 -4.16 -12.15
CA THR A 104 -3.41 -4.70 -13.41
C THR A 104 -3.06 -6.17 -13.27
N CYS A 105 -3.10 -6.91 -14.37
CA CYS A 105 -2.63 -8.28 -14.41
C CYS A 105 -1.09 -8.30 -14.43
N VAL A 106 -0.51 -9.51 -14.28
CA VAL A 106 0.94 -9.66 -14.23
C VAL A 106 1.61 -9.10 -15.49
N LYS A 107 1.02 -9.32 -16.65
CA LYS A 107 1.56 -8.85 -17.92
C LYS A 107 1.61 -7.31 -17.99
N CYS A 108 0.59 -6.64 -17.47
CA CYS A 108 0.50 -5.19 -17.52
C CYS A 108 1.28 -4.52 -16.40
N SER A 109 1.43 -5.17 -15.26
CA SER A 109 2.14 -4.59 -14.11
C SER A 109 3.65 -4.50 -14.31
N GLY A 110 4.20 -5.28 -15.27
CA GLY A 110 5.61 -5.26 -15.60
C GLY A 110 6.02 -4.20 -16.61
N ARG A 111 5.11 -3.31 -16.99
CA ARG A 111 5.38 -2.25 -17.98
C ARG A 111 5.57 -0.89 -17.35
#